data_2ff83a08a05f0e4675c241a4e012ab9d
#
_entry.id   2ff83a08a05f0e4675c241a4e012ab9d
#
_cell.length_a   1.000
_cell.length_b   1.000
_cell.length_c   1.000
_cell.angle_alpha   90.00
_cell.angle_beta   90.00
_cell.angle_gamma   90.00
#
_symmetry.space_group_name_H-M   'P 1'
#
loop_
_entity.id
_entity.type
_entity.pdbx_description
1 polymer ?
#
loop_
_entity_poly.entity_id
_entity_poly.type
_entity_poly.pdbx_seq_one_letter_code
_entity_poly.pdbx_strand_id
1 'polypeptide(L)'
;LGEDCLRNLEITRNMRDGGRRGTLLEILDHTHTAMGARLLRRWLERPLTDVNRIIQRQDGIEELTGHTTELSQLEEMLEHVFDFERILTRIEANTTSPKDLLALKASLGMIPEIKKLLSGTVSIVLRKLSDQMDIHSTVYELLDRSMNENGTGNIRDGKYIKEGYSAELDEVRSLSENSRKWIADLEEREKEKTGIKLKIGFNNVFGYYFEITNANKVPIPEYYMRKQTLVNAERYITPELKEFETKALSAKEKTEELELKIYQAVKAAIRPEIAAMQRTAKALAALDCLTGLSRAALKDRYVRPQITNSREGRISIHDGRHPMVEHALKREMFVPNDTELNHTDQEMIIITGP
;
A
#
# COMPACT_ATOMS: atom_id res chain seq x y z
N LEU A 1 7.19 -1.99 -29.70
CA LEU A 1 6.19 -1.35 -30.57
C LEU A 1 6.49 0.13 -30.67
N GLY A 2 6.32 0.71 -31.90
CA GLY A 2 6.41 2.15 -32.09
C GLY A 2 5.21 2.86 -31.45
N GLU A 3 5.36 4.18 -31.16
CA GLU A 3 4.30 4.98 -30.54
C GLU A 3 3.01 4.99 -31.36
N ASP A 4 3.13 5.03 -32.71
CA ASP A 4 1.97 4.98 -33.61
C ASP A 4 1.23 3.65 -33.53
N CYS A 5 1.93 2.52 -33.42
CA CYS A 5 1.29 1.23 -33.22
C CYS A 5 0.54 1.15 -31.88
N LEU A 6 1.17 1.64 -30.80
CA LEU A 6 0.54 1.65 -29.47
C LEU A 6 -0.73 2.51 -29.45
N ARG A 7 -0.70 3.64 -30.14
CA ARG A 7 -1.82 4.56 -30.26
C ARG A 7 -2.93 4.00 -31.16
N ASN A 8 -2.59 3.57 -32.38
CA ASN A 8 -3.57 3.12 -33.38
C ASN A 8 -4.26 1.81 -32.97
N LEU A 9 -3.57 0.94 -32.23
CA LEU A 9 -4.14 -0.27 -31.66
C LEU A 9 -4.77 -0.05 -30.27
N GLU A 10 -4.80 1.18 -29.78
CA GLU A 10 -5.37 1.53 -28.48
C GLU A 10 -4.90 0.59 -27.34
N ILE A 11 -3.62 0.26 -27.33
CA ILE A 11 -3.06 -0.74 -26.40
C ILE A 11 -3.21 -0.26 -24.95
N THR A 12 -2.80 0.98 -24.64
CA THR A 12 -2.78 1.51 -23.28
C THR A 12 -3.54 2.83 -23.11
N ARG A 13 -3.93 3.47 -24.22
CA ARG A 13 -4.71 4.72 -24.26
C ARG A 13 -5.65 4.69 -25.45
N ASN A 14 -6.91 5.07 -25.23
CA ASN A 14 -7.86 5.19 -26.31
C ASN A 14 -7.63 6.50 -27.12
N MET A 15 -8.12 6.54 -28.35
CA MET A 15 -7.96 7.71 -29.25
C MET A 15 -8.98 8.81 -28.95
N ARG A 16 -10.06 8.51 -28.19
CA ARG A 16 -11.17 9.45 -27.95
C ARG A 16 -10.78 10.54 -26.94
N ASP A 17 -10.23 10.14 -25.80
CA ASP A 17 -9.93 11.03 -24.66
C ASP A 17 -8.54 10.79 -24.04
N GLY A 18 -7.75 9.88 -24.63
CA GLY A 18 -6.45 9.46 -24.10
C GLY A 18 -6.53 8.63 -22.81
N GLY A 19 -7.74 8.27 -22.40
CA GLY A 19 -8.01 7.46 -21.19
C GLY A 19 -7.72 5.97 -21.39
N ARG A 20 -7.93 5.20 -20.32
CA ARG A 20 -7.72 3.75 -20.32
C ARG A 20 -8.93 2.96 -20.84
N ARG A 21 -10.12 3.55 -20.79
CA ARG A 21 -11.37 2.86 -21.12
C ARG A 21 -11.42 2.42 -22.58
N GLY A 22 -11.76 1.16 -22.83
CA GLY A 22 -11.84 0.58 -24.17
C GLY A 22 -10.49 0.14 -24.74
N THR A 23 -9.41 0.14 -23.96
CA THR A 23 -8.08 -0.29 -24.39
C THR A 23 -7.85 -1.78 -24.15
N LEU A 24 -6.86 -2.36 -24.83
CA LEU A 24 -6.43 -3.75 -24.58
C LEU A 24 -5.97 -3.90 -23.12
N LEU A 25 -5.26 -2.91 -22.56
CA LEU A 25 -4.85 -2.92 -21.16
C LEU A 25 -6.03 -3.01 -20.20
N GLU A 26 -7.16 -2.32 -20.47
CA GLU A 26 -8.34 -2.40 -19.60
C GLU A 26 -8.89 -3.83 -19.56
N ILE A 27 -8.94 -4.51 -20.70
CA ILE A 27 -9.51 -5.85 -20.82
C ILE A 27 -8.65 -6.90 -20.14
N LEU A 28 -7.32 -6.77 -20.27
CA LEU A 28 -6.38 -7.76 -19.76
C LEU A 28 -5.96 -7.54 -18.32
N ASP A 29 -6.22 -6.34 -17.76
CA ASP A 29 -5.75 -6.01 -16.40
C ASP A 29 -6.70 -6.55 -15.33
N HIS A 30 -6.41 -7.74 -14.91
CA HIS A 30 -6.95 -8.38 -13.71
C HIS A 30 -5.89 -8.50 -12.60
N THR A 31 -4.90 -7.59 -12.58
CA THR A 31 -3.90 -7.55 -11.52
C THR A 31 -4.49 -7.00 -10.23
N HIS A 32 -3.96 -7.47 -9.09
CA HIS A 32 -4.41 -7.11 -7.75
C HIS A 32 -3.48 -6.09 -7.09
N THR A 33 -2.24 -5.95 -7.61
CA THR A 33 -1.25 -5.03 -7.05
C THR A 33 -0.94 -3.89 -8.01
N ALA A 34 -0.66 -2.70 -7.46
CA ALA A 34 -0.21 -1.58 -8.27
C ALA A 34 1.14 -1.86 -8.99
N MET A 35 1.98 -2.74 -8.42
CA MET A 35 3.23 -3.19 -9.04
C MET A 35 2.96 -4.04 -10.27
N GLY A 36 2.03 -5.01 -10.17
CA GLY A 36 1.59 -5.84 -11.27
C GLY A 36 0.94 -5.03 -12.39
N ALA A 37 0.03 -4.11 -12.06
CA ALA A 37 -0.60 -3.24 -13.05
C ALA A 37 0.43 -2.43 -13.87
N ARG A 38 1.45 -1.87 -13.21
CA ARG A 38 2.55 -1.17 -13.89
C ARG A 38 3.38 -2.11 -14.77
N LEU A 39 3.62 -3.33 -14.30
CA LEU A 39 4.38 -4.31 -15.05
C LEU A 39 3.60 -4.83 -16.25
N LEU A 40 2.32 -5.13 -16.11
CA LEU A 40 1.45 -5.57 -17.20
C LEU A 40 1.40 -4.52 -18.31
N ARG A 41 1.20 -3.24 -17.96
CA ARG A 41 1.28 -2.15 -18.93
C ARG A 41 2.60 -2.16 -19.69
N ARG A 42 3.72 -2.32 -18.99
CA ARG A 42 5.05 -2.40 -19.62
C ARG A 42 5.19 -3.63 -20.53
N TRP A 43 4.59 -4.76 -20.16
CA TRP A 43 4.60 -5.96 -21.01
C TRP A 43 3.83 -5.75 -22.31
N LEU A 44 2.72 -5.03 -22.26
CA LEU A 44 1.94 -4.70 -23.47
C LEU A 44 2.66 -3.67 -24.36
N GLU A 45 3.30 -2.67 -23.76
CA GLU A 45 4.08 -1.66 -24.50
C GLU A 45 5.36 -2.24 -25.12
N ARG A 46 5.96 -3.25 -24.47
CA ARG A 46 7.21 -3.92 -24.87
C ARG A 46 7.06 -5.45 -24.85
N PRO A 47 6.35 -6.01 -25.81
CA PRO A 47 6.15 -7.47 -25.88
C PRO A 47 7.48 -8.18 -26.09
N LEU A 48 7.54 -9.44 -25.61
CA LEU A 48 8.70 -10.30 -25.83
C LEU A 48 8.80 -10.73 -27.29
N THR A 49 10.03 -10.88 -27.78
CA THR A 49 10.36 -11.45 -29.08
C THR A 49 11.09 -12.79 -28.96
N ASP A 50 11.59 -13.13 -27.79
CA ASP A 50 12.23 -14.41 -27.49
C ASP A 50 11.17 -15.48 -27.26
N VAL A 51 11.14 -16.47 -28.17
CA VAL A 51 10.15 -17.56 -28.18
C VAL A 51 10.18 -18.36 -26.88
N ASN A 52 11.36 -18.67 -26.34
CA ASN A 52 11.45 -19.45 -25.11
C ASN A 52 10.86 -18.71 -23.91
N ARG A 53 11.08 -17.40 -23.84
CA ARG A 53 10.51 -16.56 -22.78
C ARG A 53 9.00 -16.41 -22.94
N ILE A 54 8.48 -16.37 -24.17
CA ILE A 54 7.04 -16.34 -24.43
C ILE A 54 6.42 -17.66 -23.95
N ILE A 55 7.00 -18.81 -24.38
CA ILE A 55 6.53 -20.14 -23.97
C ILE A 55 6.53 -20.29 -22.46
N GLN A 56 7.59 -19.86 -21.77
CA GLN A 56 7.64 -19.91 -20.29
C GLN A 56 6.48 -19.14 -19.65
N ARG A 57 6.10 -17.96 -20.18
CA ARG A 57 4.92 -17.22 -19.67
C ARG A 57 3.63 -17.97 -19.94
N GLN A 58 3.49 -18.53 -21.15
CA GLN A 58 2.33 -19.34 -21.51
C GLN A 58 2.19 -20.57 -20.62
N ASP A 59 3.29 -21.27 -20.32
CA ASP A 59 3.31 -22.43 -19.40
C ASP A 59 2.79 -22.05 -18.01
N GLY A 60 3.21 -20.90 -17.49
CA GLY A 60 2.72 -20.40 -16.18
C GLY A 60 1.23 -20.06 -16.21
N ILE A 61 0.75 -19.43 -17.29
CA ILE A 61 -0.68 -19.12 -17.46
C ILE A 61 -1.49 -20.39 -17.60
N GLU A 62 -1.05 -21.35 -18.41
CA GLU A 62 -1.73 -22.64 -18.61
C GLU A 62 -1.84 -23.43 -17.30
N GLU A 63 -0.76 -23.49 -16.52
CA GLU A 63 -0.78 -24.16 -15.21
C GLU A 63 -1.78 -23.49 -14.25
N LEU A 64 -1.78 -22.15 -14.14
CA LEU A 64 -2.72 -21.42 -13.30
C LEU A 64 -4.17 -21.55 -13.78
N THR A 65 -4.43 -21.56 -15.09
CA THR A 65 -5.79 -21.77 -15.62
C THR A 65 -6.30 -23.20 -15.38
N GLY A 66 -5.39 -24.19 -15.32
CA GLY A 66 -5.71 -25.57 -14.97
C GLY A 66 -5.98 -25.78 -13.48
N HIS A 67 -5.57 -24.85 -12.60
CA HIS A 67 -5.69 -24.95 -11.15
C HIS A 67 -6.45 -23.74 -10.59
N THR A 68 -7.74 -23.66 -10.88
CA THR A 68 -8.59 -22.50 -10.59
C THR A 68 -8.75 -22.18 -9.09
N THR A 69 -8.64 -23.19 -8.23
CA THR A 69 -8.67 -22.99 -6.77
C THR A 69 -7.43 -22.25 -6.30
N GLU A 70 -6.26 -22.72 -6.73
CA GLU A 70 -4.96 -22.10 -6.42
C GLU A 70 -4.86 -20.69 -7.03
N LEU A 71 -5.40 -20.51 -8.24
CA LEU A 71 -5.50 -19.19 -8.86
C LEU A 71 -6.29 -18.22 -7.99
N SER A 72 -7.46 -18.62 -7.49
CA SER A 72 -8.29 -17.77 -6.64
C SER A 72 -7.64 -17.49 -5.28
N GLN A 73 -6.92 -18.45 -4.71
CA GLN A 73 -6.14 -18.22 -3.49
C GLN A 73 -4.99 -17.23 -3.72
N LEU A 74 -4.30 -17.31 -4.86
CA LEU A 74 -3.27 -16.33 -5.22
C LEU A 74 -3.85 -14.93 -5.36
N GLU A 75 -5.00 -14.78 -6.00
CA GLU A 75 -5.70 -13.51 -6.13
C GLU A 75 -6.00 -12.90 -4.76
N GLU A 76 -6.59 -13.67 -3.86
CA GLU A 76 -6.90 -13.23 -2.50
C GLU A 76 -5.65 -12.79 -1.72
N MET A 77 -4.55 -13.55 -1.81
CA MET A 77 -3.29 -13.18 -1.16
C MET A 77 -2.69 -11.90 -1.76
N LEU A 78 -2.74 -11.75 -3.09
CA LEU A 78 -2.20 -10.58 -3.78
C LEU A 78 -2.98 -9.30 -3.48
N GLU A 79 -4.28 -9.37 -3.14
CA GLU A 79 -5.06 -8.21 -2.67
C GLU A 79 -4.49 -7.61 -1.38
N HIS A 80 -3.80 -8.40 -0.57
CA HIS A 80 -3.15 -7.97 0.66
C HIS A 80 -1.69 -7.53 0.47
N VAL A 81 -1.17 -7.58 -0.77
CA VAL A 81 0.17 -7.10 -1.11
C VAL A 81 0.10 -5.64 -1.57
N PHE A 82 0.58 -4.74 -0.74
CA PHE A 82 0.66 -3.32 -1.05
C PHE A 82 1.82 -3.01 -2.01
N ASP A 83 1.87 -1.76 -2.52
CA ASP A 83 2.95 -1.29 -3.40
C ASP A 83 4.26 -1.07 -2.63
N PHE A 84 4.85 -2.15 -2.14
CA PHE A 84 6.05 -2.03 -1.36
C PHE A 84 7.30 -1.67 -2.19
N GLU A 85 7.28 -1.81 -3.50
CA GLU A 85 8.31 -1.24 -4.37
C GLU A 85 8.43 0.28 -4.14
N ARG A 86 7.30 0.99 -4.09
CA ARG A 86 7.26 2.42 -3.77
C ARG A 86 7.57 2.71 -2.30
N ILE A 87 7.18 1.82 -1.39
CA ILE A 87 7.51 1.96 0.02
C ILE A 87 9.03 1.89 0.21
N LEU A 88 9.71 0.93 -0.43
CA LEU A 88 11.17 0.81 -0.39
C LEU A 88 11.86 2.08 -0.90
N THR A 89 11.39 2.65 -2.02
CA THR A 89 11.91 3.92 -2.53
C THR A 89 11.73 5.07 -1.52
N ARG A 90 10.59 5.12 -0.79
CA ARG A 90 10.37 6.11 0.27
C ARG A 90 11.27 5.89 1.48
N ILE A 91 11.62 4.64 1.82
CA ILE A 91 12.59 4.34 2.88
C ILE A 91 13.97 4.88 2.51
N GLU A 92 14.42 4.66 1.26
CA GLU A 92 15.68 5.21 0.75
C GLU A 92 15.69 6.75 0.78
N ALA A 93 14.59 7.38 0.33
CA ALA A 93 14.42 8.83 0.33
C ALA A 93 14.12 9.43 1.72
N ASN A 94 14.01 8.61 2.77
CA ASN A 94 13.65 9.02 4.14
C ASN A 94 12.29 9.73 4.28
N THR A 95 11.36 9.47 3.37
CA THR A 95 10.01 10.07 3.33
C THR A 95 8.88 9.12 3.74
N THR A 96 9.22 7.96 4.29
CA THR A 96 8.29 6.91 4.71
C THR A 96 7.46 7.34 5.90
N SER A 97 6.18 7.01 5.89
CA SER A 97 5.27 7.14 7.03
C SER A 97 5.18 5.83 7.84
N PRO A 98 4.73 5.87 9.11
CA PRO A 98 4.45 4.65 9.87
C PRO A 98 3.45 3.72 9.18
N LYS A 99 2.45 4.26 8.50
CA LYS A 99 1.47 3.50 7.69
C LYS A 99 2.14 2.73 6.55
N ASP A 100 3.18 3.30 5.93
CA ASP A 100 3.94 2.60 4.89
C ASP A 100 4.68 1.37 5.45
N LEU A 101 5.26 1.47 6.66
CA LEU A 101 5.93 0.34 7.30
C LEU A 101 4.94 -0.77 7.70
N LEU A 102 3.74 -0.41 8.14
CA LEU A 102 2.67 -1.39 8.40
C LEU A 102 2.20 -2.07 7.10
N ALA A 103 2.08 -1.33 6.01
CA ALA A 103 1.76 -1.88 4.70
C ALA A 103 2.88 -2.81 4.18
N LEU A 104 4.15 -2.46 4.41
CA LEU A 104 5.28 -3.34 4.13
C LEU A 104 5.19 -4.63 4.94
N LYS A 105 4.96 -4.54 6.26
CA LYS A 105 4.77 -5.70 7.13
C LYS A 105 3.66 -6.62 6.61
N ALA A 106 2.47 -6.08 6.29
CA ALA A 106 1.35 -6.85 5.76
C ALA A 106 1.73 -7.59 4.47
N SER A 107 2.42 -6.90 3.54
CA SER A 107 2.88 -7.50 2.28
C SER A 107 3.88 -8.62 2.50
N LEU A 108 4.86 -8.43 3.40
CA LEU A 108 5.85 -9.46 3.73
C LEU A 108 5.20 -10.69 4.38
N GLY A 109 4.15 -10.50 5.16
CA GLY A 109 3.38 -11.57 5.79
C GLY A 109 2.69 -12.52 4.81
N MET A 110 2.40 -12.06 3.58
CA MET A 110 1.77 -12.90 2.55
C MET A 110 2.78 -13.81 1.82
N ILE A 111 4.06 -13.46 1.81
CA ILE A 111 5.08 -14.18 1.02
C ILE A 111 5.21 -15.66 1.38
N PRO A 112 5.24 -16.07 2.66
CA PRO A 112 5.34 -17.49 3.03
C PRO A 112 4.18 -18.33 2.47
N GLU A 113 2.95 -17.83 2.52
CA GLU A 113 1.76 -18.52 2.03
C GLU A 113 1.76 -18.59 0.49
N ILE A 114 2.14 -17.51 -0.18
CA ILE A 114 2.32 -17.50 -1.64
C ILE A 114 3.37 -18.54 -2.05
N LYS A 115 4.52 -18.58 -1.39
CA LYS A 115 5.58 -19.56 -1.67
C LYS A 115 5.11 -20.99 -1.43
N LYS A 116 4.36 -21.23 -0.36
CA LYS A 116 3.77 -22.54 -0.05
C LYS A 116 2.81 -22.99 -1.15
N LEU A 117 1.95 -22.09 -1.66
CA LEU A 117 1.05 -22.39 -2.75
C LEU A 117 1.82 -22.71 -4.05
N LEU A 118 2.90 -21.97 -4.33
CA LEU A 118 3.75 -22.20 -5.51
C LEU A 118 4.66 -23.43 -5.39
N SER A 119 4.81 -24.05 -4.22
CA SER A 119 5.71 -25.20 -4.02
C SER A 119 5.34 -26.44 -4.85
N GLY A 120 4.05 -26.57 -5.21
CA GLY A 120 3.53 -27.66 -6.04
C GLY A 120 3.57 -27.39 -7.55
N THR A 121 4.03 -26.21 -7.99
CA THR A 121 4.00 -25.84 -9.42
C THR A 121 5.08 -26.53 -10.23
N VAL A 122 4.74 -26.83 -11.49
CA VAL A 122 5.61 -27.54 -12.44
C VAL A 122 6.32 -26.58 -13.40
N SER A 123 5.64 -25.50 -13.81
CA SER A 123 6.20 -24.56 -14.78
C SER A 123 7.46 -23.85 -14.26
N ILE A 124 8.44 -23.74 -15.16
CA ILE A 124 9.74 -23.14 -14.86
C ILE A 124 9.56 -21.68 -14.38
N VAL A 125 8.64 -20.95 -14.98
CA VAL A 125 8.44 -19.51 -14.64
C VAL A 125 7.92 -19.36 -13.22
N LEU A 126 6.91 -20.13 -12.79
CA LEU A 126 6.35 -20.02 -11.44
C LEU A 126 7.38 -20.44 -10.38
N ARG A 127 8.13 -21.51 -10.61
CA ARG A 127 9.22 -21.93 -9.74
C ARG A 127 10.30 -20.85 -9.61
N LYS A 128 10.77 -20.28 -10.73
CA LYS A 128 11.74 -19.19 -10.71
C LYS A 128 11.24 -17.97 -9.95
N LEU A 129 9.96 -17.61 -10.08
CA LEU A 129 9.37 -16.50 -9.33
C LEU A 129 9.35 -16.82 -7.82
N SER A 130 8.96 -18.04 -7.44
CA SER A 130 9.01 -18.50 -6.06
C SER A 130 10.44 -18.45 -5.48
N ASP A 131 11.45 -18.88 -6.24
CA ASP A 131 12.85 -18.85 -5.82
C ASP A 131 13.41 -17.42 -5.65
N GLN A 132 12.88 -16.45 -6.41
CA GLN A 132 13.26 -15.05 -6.32
C GLN A 132 12.61 -14.28 -5.15
N MET A 133 11.62 -14.90 -4.50
CA MET A 133 10.97 -14.32 -3.33
C MET A 133 11.65 -14.79 -2.05
N ASP A 134 12.36 -13.89 -1.39
CA ASP A 134 12.85 -14.13 -0.02
C ASP A 134 11.74 -13.86 1.00
N ILE A 135 11.70 -14.59 2.10
CA ILE A 135 10.65 -14.47 3.14
C ILE A 135 10.82 -13.20 3.97
N HIS A 136 12.04 -12.68 4.07
CA HIS A 136 12.37 -11.46 4.83
C HIS A 136 11.90 -11.50 6.30
N SER A 137 12.03 -12.65 6.98
CA SER A 137 11.55 -12.86 8.35
C SER A 137 12.10 -11.83 9.34
N THR A 138 13.39 -11.49 9.22
CA THR A 138 14.03 -10.48 10.09
C THR A 138 13.37 -9.11 10.00
N VAL A 139 13.01 -8.67 8.78
CA VAL A 139 12.32 -7.39 8.58
C VAL A 139 10.88 -7.47 9.08
N TYR A 140 10.19 -8.57 8.76
CA TYR A 140 8.83 -8.80 9.24
C TYR A 140 8.74 -8.77 10.77
N GLU A 141 9.60 -9.53 11.45
CA GLU A 141 9.66 -9.59 12.92
C GLU A 141 10.04 -8.24 13.55
N LEU A 142 10.97 -7.50 12.93
CA LEU A 142 11.31 -6.15 13.38
C LEU A 142 10.08 -5.24 13.33
N LEU A 143 9.37 -5.23 12.21
CA LEU A 143 8.16 -4.41 12.04
C LEU A 143 7.02 -4.86 12.96
N ASP A 144 6.86 -6.17 13.15
CA ASP A 144 5.85 -6.74 14.05
C ASP A 144 6.06 -6.33 15.51
N ARG A 145 7.29 -6.31 15.97
CA ARG A 145 7.63 -5.92 17.34
C ARG A 145 7.61 -4.41 17.55
N SER A 146 8.01 -3.63 16.54
CA SER A 146 8.24 -2.20 16.69
C SER A 146 7.05 -1.32 16.34
N MET A 147 6.23 -1.71 15.34
CA MET A 147 5.18 -0.85 14.81
C MET A 147 3.82 -1.12 15.47
N ASN A 148 3.12 -0.04 15.82
CA ASN A 148 1.79 -0.10 16.42
C ASN A 148 0.71 -0.11 15.33
N GLU A 149 0.00 -1.22 15.17
CA GLU A 149 -1.09 -1.39 14.20
C GLU A 149 -2.32 -0.55 14.53
N ASN A 150 -2.54 -0.25 15.80
CA ASN A 150 -3.65 0.57 16.29
C ASN A 150 -3.32 2.07 16.33
N GLY A 151 -2.13 2.45 15.86
CA GLY A 151 -1.71 3.86 15.79
C GLY A 151 -2.38 4.59 14.63
N THR A 152 -2.34 5.93 14.68
CA THR A 152 -2.92 6.78 13.62
C THR A 152 -2.20 6.66 12.27
N GLY A 153 -1.00 6.07 12.26
CA GLY A 153 -0.17 5.94 11.07
C GLY A 153 0.51 7.24 10.63
N ASN A 154 0.39 8.32 11.41
CA ASN A 154 0.98 9.62 11.14
C ASN A 154 2.00 9.97 12.24
N ILE A 155 3.18 10.45 11.85
CA ILE A 155 4.23 10.87 12.79
C ILE A 155 3.76 11.99 13.73
N ARG A 156 2.95 12.93 13.23
CA ARG A 156 2.47 14.08 14.04
C ARG A 156 1.57 13.69 15.19
N ASP A 157 0.84 12.59 15.04
CA ASP A 157 -0.14 12.15 16.05
C ASP A 157 0.51 11.27 17.13
N GLY A 158 1.75 10.83 16.91
CA GLY A 158 2.46 9.90 17.80
C GLY A 158 1.85 8.50 17.86
N LYS A 159 2.29 7.71 18.85
CA LYS A 159 1.81 6.35 19.14
C LYS A 159 1.99 5.35 17.99
N TYR A 160 2.96 5.57 17.12
CA TYR A 160 3.28 4.67 16.00
C TYR A 160 4.29 3.58 16.38
N ILE A 161 4.99 3.70 17.51
CA ILE A 161 5.81 2.62 18.07
C ILE A 161 4.98 1.82 19.07
N LYS A 162 5.07 0.49 18.98
CA LYS A 162 4.33 -0.48 19.80
C LYS A 162 4.77 -0.39 21.26
N GLU A 163 3.81 -0.49 22.17
CA GLU A 163 4.09 -0.62 23.60
C GLU A 163 4.89 -1.91 23.87
N GLY A 164 5.83 -1.86 24.78
CA GLY A 164 6.73 -2.98 25.09
C GLY A 164 7.96 -3.08 24.18
N TYR A 165 8.07 -2.23 23.14
CA TYR A 165 9.25 -2.24 22.26
C TYR A 165 10.46 -1.53 22.89
N SER A 166 10.22 -0.45 23.64
CA SER A 166 11.26 0.32 24.33
C SER A 166 10.80 0.68 25.73
N ALA A 167 11.49 0.13 26.75
CA ALA A 167 11.20 0.43 28.15
C ALA A 167 11.32 1.93 28.47
N GLU A 168 12.32 2.63 27.88
CA GLU A 168 12.50 4.07 28.06
C GLU A 168 11.30 4.87 27.50
N LEU A 169 10.80 4.48 26.32
CA LEU A 169 9.64 5.15 25.73
C LEU A 169 8.36 4.88 26.54
N ASP A 170 8.17 3.65 27.02
CA ASP A 170 7.00 3.27 27.82
C ASP A 170 6.99 3.99 29.18
N GLU A 171 8.16 4.17 29.81
CA GLU A 171 8.30 4.95 31.05
C GLU A 171 7.87 6.41 30.82
N VAL A 172 8.39 7.06 29.78
CA VAL A 172 8.04 8.46 29.48
C VAL A 172 6.57 8.62 29.07
N ARG A 173 5.99 7.65 28.35
CA ARG A 173 4.55 7.61 28.02
C ARG A 173 3.69 7.48 29.28
N SER A 174 4.09 6.64 30.22
CA SER A 174 3.37 6.46 31.49
C SER A 174 3.37 7.75 32.33
N LEU A 175 4.48 8.48 32.33
CA LEU A 175 4.55 9.82 32.98
C LEU A 175 3.59 10.82 32.30
N SER A 176 3.50 10.79 30.98
CA SER A 176 2.57 11.64 30.23
C SER A 176 1.09 11.28 30.46
N GLU A 177 0.77 10.00 30.59
CA GLU A 177 -0.60 9.53 30.89
C GLU A 177 -0.99 9.81 32.35
N ASN A 178 -0.09 9.60 33.29
CA ASN A 178 -0.26 10.00 34.69
C ASN A 178 -0.51 11.50 34.84
N SER A 179 0.03 12.30 33.91
CA SER A 179 -0.22 13.74 33.86
C SER A 179 -1.69 14.08 33.60
N ARG A 180 -2.40 13.33 32.77
CA ARG A 180 -3.85 13.56 32.56
C ARG A 180 -4.68 13.22 33.79
N LYS A 181 -4.33 12.12 34.45
CA LYS A 181 -4.98 11.69 35.69
C LYS A 181 -4.72 12.74 36.81
N TRP A 182 -3.48 13.22 36.92
CA TRP A 182 -3.11 14.27 37.88
C TRP A 182 -3.92 15.56 37.66
N ILE A 183 -4.16 15.98 36.43
CA ILE A 183 -5.01 17.15 36.12
C ILE A 183 -6.43 16.95 36.61
N ALA A 184 -7.01 15.78 36.40
CA ALA A 184 -8.36 15.48 36.86
C ALA A 184 -8.43 15.46 38.39
N ASP A 185 -7.44 14.83 39.03
CA ASP A 185 -7.33 14.77 40.49
C ASP A 185 -7.08 16.17 41.09
N LEU A 186 -6.29 17.04 40.44
CA LEU A 186 -6.09 18.42 40.84
C LEU A 186 -7.37 19.24 40.74
N GLU A 187 -8.11 19.10 39.65
CA GLU A 187 -9.39 19.80 39.45
C GLU A 187 -10.39 19.45 40.55
N GLU A 188 -10.48 18.17 40.92
CA GLU A 188 -11.38 17.69 41.96
C GLU A 188 -10.93 18.18 43.33
N ARG A 189 -9.64 18.05 43.65
CA ARG A 189 -9.05 18.53 44.90
C ARG A 189 -9.21 20.03 45.12
N GLU A 190 -8.99 20.83 44.06
CA GLU A 190 -9.17 22.28 44.14
C GLU A 190 -10.65 22.71 44.30
N LYS A 191 -11.58 21.96 43.66
CA LYS A 191 -13.04 22.13 43.86
C LYS A 191 -13.44 21.86 45.32
N GLU A 192 -12.96 20.77 45.89
CA GLU A 192 -13.24 20.40 47.29
C GLU A 192 -12.63 21.41 48.28
N LYS A 193 -11.35 21.79 48.06
CA LYS A 193 -10.60 22.72 48.94
C LYS A 193 -11.18 24.12 48.94
N THR A 194 -11.59 24.64 47.80
CA THR A 194 -12.01 26.04 47.63
C THR A 194 -13.53 26.22 47.58
N GLY A 195 -14.29 25.19 47.28
CA GLY A 195 -15.72 25.29 47.03
C GLY A 195 -16.06 25.96 45.69
N ILE A 196 -15.07 26.30 44.87
CA ILE A 196 -15.24 26.97 43.59
C ILE A 196 -15.56 25.94 42.48
N LYS A 197 -16.57 26.20 41.67
CA LYS A 197 -16.84 25.43 40.44
C LYS A 197 -15.88 25.90 39.35
N LEU A 198 -14.73 25.20 39.24
CA LEU A 198 -13.71 25.48 38.25
C LEU A 198 -13.57 24.30 37.27
N LYS A 199 -12.97 24.56 36.11
CA LYS A 199 -12.51 23.54 35.14
C LYS A 199 -11.05 23.85 34.79
N ILE A 200 -10.26 22.80 34.57
CA ILE A 200 -8.92 22.96 34.01
C ILE A 200 -9.01 22.92 32.49
N GLY A 201 -8.53 23.98 31.84
CA GLY A 201 -8.40 24.07 30.39
C GLY A 201 -6.94 24.25 29.98
N PHE A 202 -6.68 24.06 28.70
CA PHE A 202 -5.38 24.28 28.05
C PHE A 202 -5.52 25.25 26.88
N ASN A 203 -4.55 26.16 26.77
CA ASN A 203 -4.48 27.13 25.68
C ASN A 203 -3.01 27.26 25.24
N ASN A 204 -2.75 27.29 23.94
CA ASN A 204 -1.40 27.36 23.38
C ASN A 204 -0.62 28.62 23.76
N VAL A 205 -1.30 29.69 24.21
CA VAL A 205 -0.67 30.97 24.62
C VAL A 205 -0.30 30.99 26.10
N PHE A 206 -1.15 30.46 26.97
CA PHE A 206 -1.05 30.54 28.41
C PHE A 206 -0.77 29.22 29.12
N GLY A 207 -0.86 28.09 28.40
CA GLY A 207 -0.73 26.77 28.98
C GLY A 207 -1.99 26.30 29.70
N TYR A 208 -1.81 25.55 30.79
CA TYR A 208 -2.93 25.09 31.60
C TYR A 208 -3.43 26.24 32.53
N TYR A 209 -4.76 26.33 32.68
CA TYR A 209 -5.43 27.32 33.49
C TYR A 209 -6.67 26.76 34.16
N PHE A 210 -7.03 27.35 35.32
CA PHE A 210 -8.34 27.19 35.91
C PHE A 210 -9.31 28.19 35.28
N GLU A 211 -10.42 27.73 34.76
CA GLU A 211 -11.51 28.57 34.26
C GLU A 211 -12.62 28.62 35.31
N ILE A 212 -12.92 29.81 35.79
CA ILE A 212 -13.94 30.11 36.81
C ILE A 212 -14.97 31.02 36.15
N THR A 213 -16.24 30.64 36.17
CA THR A 213 -17.33 31.44 35.59
C THR A 213 -17.62 32.65 36.46
N ASN A 214 -18.05 33.77 35.85
CA ASN A 214 -18.43 35.00 36.57
C ASN A 214 -19.65 34.78 37.50
N ALA A 215 -20.35 33.66 37.39
CA ALA A 215 -21.43 33.29 38.34
C ALA A 215 -20.90 32.77 39.67
N ASN A 216 -19.58 32.58 39.82
CA ASN A 216 -18.98 32.16 41.07
C ASN A 216 -19.11 33.27 42.15
N LYS A 217 -19.63 32.89 43.32
CA LYS A 217 -19.78 33.79 44.47
C LYS A 217 -18.74 33.53 45.58
N VAL A 218 -17.91 32.54 45.43
CA VAL A 218 -16.89 32.15 46.39
C VAL A 218 -15.64 33.03 46.17
N PRO A 219 -15.01 33.59 47.25
CA PRO A 219 -13.81 34.36 47.12
C PRO A 219 -12.69 33.59 46.44
N ILE A 220 -11.97 34.23 45.55
CA ILE A 220 -10.84 33.64 44.85
C ILE A 220 -9.63 33.63 45.82
N PRO A 221 -8.95 32.48 46.01
CA PRO A 221 -7.77 32.40 46.88
C PRO A 221 -6.63 33.29 46.38
N GLU A 222 -5.81 33.82 47.28
CA GLU A 222 -4.70 34.71 46.95
C GLU A 222 -3.63 34.06 46.08
N TYR A 223 -3.46 32.73 46.14
CA TYR A 223 -2.52 31.99 45.33
C TYR A 223 -2.98 31.75 43.88
N TYR A 224 -4.19 32.18 43.52
CA TYR A 224 -4.69 32.18 42.16
C TYR A 224 -4.26 33.46 41.44
N MET A 225 -3.36 33.35 40.49
CA MET A 225 -2.91 34.49 39.67
C MET A 225 -3.79 34.60 38.42
N ARG A 226 -4.54 35.72 38.30
CA ARG A 226 -5.38 35.98 37.13
C ARG A 226 -4.53 36.22 35.88
N LYS A 227 -4.85 35.53 34.80
CA LYS A 227 -4.16 35.65 33.52
C LYS A 227 -5.02 36.25 32.43
N GLN A 228 -6.31 35.98 32.43
CA GLN A 228 -7.22 36.45 31.37
C GLN A 228 -8.62 36.64 31.95
N THR A 229 -9.28 37.72 31.52
CA THR A 229 -10.69 37.98 31.78
C THR A 229 -11.45 37.78 30.46
N LEU A 230 -12.48 36.96 30.49
CA LEU A 230 -13.41 36.70 29.39
C LEU A 230 -14.78 37.30 29.71
N VAL A 231 -15.68 37.34 28.74
CA VAL A 231 -17.03 37.89 28.95
C VAL A 231 -17.80 37.14 30.05
N ASN A 232 -17.66 35.81 30.14
CA ASN A 232 -18.43 34.98 31.05
C ASN A 232 -17.57 34.19 32.07
N ALA A 233 -16.26 34.36 32.07
CA ALA A 233 -15.34 33.62 32.92
C ALA A 233 -14.02 34.35 33.09
N GLU A 234 -13.27 33.98 34.15
CA GLU A 234 -11.89 34.41 34.35
C GLU A 234 -10.97 33.18 34.38
N ARG A 235 -9.74 33.38 33.90
CA ARG A 235 -8.72 32.33 33.83
C ARG A 235 -7.58 32.62 34.80
N TYR A 236 -7.28 31.63 35.61
CA TYR A 236 -6.28 31.70 36.65
C TYR A 236 -5.21 30.64 36.51
N ILE A 237 -4.02 30.91 37.01
CA ILE A 237 -2.95 29.91 37.13
C ILE A 237 -2.52 29.86 38.61
N THR A 238 -1.98 28.70 39.01
CA THR A 238 -1.31 28.52 40.31
C THR A 238 0.13 28.09 40.11
N PRO A 239 1.02 28.28 41.08
CA PRO A 239 2.40 27.79 41.03
C PRO A 239 2.46 26.26 40.78
N GLU A 240 1.58 25.51 41.46
CA GLU A 240 1.47 24.06 41.32
C GLU A 240 1.07 23.65 39.88
N LEU A 241 0.08 24.34 39.28
CA LEU A 241 -0.35 24.06 37.91
C LEU A 241 0.75 24.38 36.88
N LYS A 242 1.53 25.42 37.14
CA LYS A 242 2.65 25.82 36.27
C LYS A 242 3.84 24.88 36.36
N GLU A 243 4.18 24.40 37.56
CA GLU A 243 5.22 23.38 37.72
C GLU A 243 4.85 22.09 37.04
N PHE A 244 3.59 21.68 37.18
CA PHE A 244 3.04 20.53 36.48
C PHE A 244 3.09 20.69 34.95
N GLU A 245 2.65 21.82 34.41
CA GLU A 245 2.72 22.15 33.00
C GLU A 245 4.12 21.94 32.43
N THR A 246 5.13 22.46 33.12
CA THR A 246 6.53 22.31 32.72
C THR A 246 6.93 20.83 32.64
N LYS A 247 6.55 20.03 33.63
CA LYS A 247 6.82 18.56 33.62
C LYS A 247 6.06 17.81 32.53
N ALA A 248 4.78 18.15 32.29
CA ALA A 248 3.93 17.52 31.31
C ALA A 248 4.38 17.82 29.87
N LEU A 249 4.74 19.08 29.59
CA LEU A 249 5.26 19.48 28.28
C LEU A 249 6.61 18.82 28.01
N SER A 250 7.52 18.81 28.98
CA SER A 250 8.82 18.14 28.86
C SER A 250 8.67 16.62 28.61
N ALA A 251 7.73 15.96 29.29
CA ALA A 251 7.46 14.54 29.07
C ALA A 251 6.90 14.27 27.66
N LYS A 252 6.03 15.15 27.16
CA LYS A 252 5.48 15.05 25.80
C LYS A 252 6.57 15.22 24.73
N GLU A 253 7.37 16.27 24.83
CA GLU A 253 8.48 16.53 23.89
C GLU A 253 9.47 15.36 23.89
N LYS A 254 9.83 14.84 25.06
CA LYS A 254 10.71 13.68 25.18
C LYS A 254 10.11 12.41 24.57
N THR A 255 8.80 12.21 24.72
CA THR A 255 8.09 11.10 24.08
C THR A 255 8.17 11.19 22.55
N GLU A 256 7.89 12.36 21.98
CA GLU A 256 7.94 12.60 20.54
C GLU A 256 9.37 12.40 19.99
N GLU A 257 10.38 12.89 20.69
CA GLU A 257 11.79 12.73 20.32
C GLU A 257 12.23 11.27 20.35
N LEU A 258 11.93 10.53 21.43
CA LEU A 258 12.28 9.12 21.56
C LEU A 258 11.56 8.27 20.52
N GLU A 259 10.28 8.51 20.31
CA GLU A 259 9.48 7.78 19.32
C GLU A 259 10.04 7.99 17.91
N LEU A 260 10.41 9.23 17.57
CA LEU A 260 11.04 9.54 16.29
C LEU A 260 12.41 8.87 16.15
N LYS A 261 13.23 8.90 17.20
CA LYS A 261 14.55 8.25 17.21
C LYS A 261 14.44 6.74 16.99
N ILE A 262 13.51 6.07 17.65
CA ILE A 262 13.24 4.64 17.47
C ILE A 262 12.76 4.36 16.03
N TYR A 263 11.85 5.16 15.52
CA TYR A 263 11.36 5.06 14.16
C TYR A 263 12.47 5.18 13.11
N GLN A 264 13.40 6.12 13.29
CA GLN A 264 14.56 6.25 12.41
C GLN A 264 15.49 5.04 12.51
N ALA A 265 15.68 4.49 13.71
CA ALA A 265 16.47 3.28 13.92
C ALA A 265 15.85 2.06 13.22
N VAL A 266 14.52 1.88 13.28
CA VAL A 266 13.79 0.83 12.57
C VAL A 266 14.00 0.97 11.05
N LYS A 267 13.86 2.17 10.49
CA LYS A 267 14.13 2.39 9.06
C LYS A 267 15.58 2.11 8.67
N ALA A 268 16.53 2.50 9.52
CA ALA A 268 17.95 2.24 9.28
C ALA A 268 18.25 0.73 9.25
N ALA A 269 17.62 -0.05 10.12
CA ALA A 269 17.76 -1.51 10.16
C ALA A 269 17.18 -2.22 8.92
N ILE A 270 16.17 -1.64 8.27
CA ILE A 270 15.56 -2.18 7.04
C ILE A 270 16.43 -1.92 5.81
N ARG A 271 17.16 -0.82 5.77
CA ARG A 271 17.92 -0.38 4.58
C ARG A 271 18.84 -1.44 3.95
N PRO A 272 19.60 -2.25 4.67
CA PRO A 272 20.44 -3.29 4.08
C PRO A 272 19.66 -4.33 3.27
N GLU A 273 18.39 -4.57 3.63
CA GLU A 273 17.52 -5.57 3.02
C GLU A 273 16.78 -5.06 1.77
N ILE A 274 16.86 -3.77 1.45
CA ILE A 274 16.09 -3.15 0.36
C ILE A 274 16.35 -3.84 -0.98
N ALA A 275 17.58 -4.12 -1.32
CA ALA A 275 17.90 -4.75 -2.61
C ALA A 275 17.29 -6.15 -2.74
N ALA A 276 17.27 -6.94 -1.66
CA ALA A 276 16.61 -8.25 -1.62
C ALA A 276 15.08 -8.10 -1.73
N MET A 277 14.50 -7.17 -0.99
CA MET A 277 13.05 -6.88 -1.06
C MET A 277 12.63 -6.36 -2.43
N GLN A 278 13.47 -5.58 -3.13
CA GLN A 278 13.19 -5.16 -4.51
C GLN A 278 13.14 -6.33 -5.49
N ARG A 279 13.96 -7.37 -5.31
CA ARG A 279 13.88 -8.61 -6.12
C ARG A 279 12.55 -9.32 -5.87
N THR A 280 12.17 -9.46 -4.61
CA THR A 280 10.88 -10.04 -4.21
C THR A 280 9.70 -9.24 -4.77
N ALA A 281 9.74 -7.91 -4.73
CA ALA A 281 8.71 -7.05 -5.32
C ALA A 281 8.54 -7.27 -6.83
N LYS A 282 9.66 -7.40 -7.56
CA LYS A 282 9.63 -7.70 -9.00
C LYS A 282 9.05 -9.09 -9.29
N ALA A 283 9.37 -10.08 -8.48
CA ALA A 283 8.83 -11.43 -8.61
C ALA A 283 7.32 -11.46 -8.33
N LEU A 284 6.86 -10.79 -7.28
CA LEU A 284 5.43 -10.63 -6.96
C LEU A 284 4.67 -9.89 -8.08
N ALA A 285 5.23 -8.81 -8.63
CA ALA A 285 4.61 -8.11 -9.76
C ALA A 285 4.48 -9.01 -10.99
N ALA A 286 5.47 -9.85 -11.28
CA ALA A 286 5.42 -10.79 -12.38
C ALA A 286 4.40 -11.92 -12.13
N LEU A 287 4.33 -12.43 -10.90
CA LEU A 287 3.33 -13.41 -10.50
C LEU A 287 1.91 -12.82 -10.66
N ASP A 288 1.68 -11.61 -10.19
CA ASP A 288 0.41 -10.90 -10.30
C ASP A 288 0.00 -10.70 -11.79
N CYS A 289 0.94 -10.38 -12.67
CA CYS A 289 0.67 -10.32 -14.11
C CYS A 289 0.23 -11.68 -14.68
N LEU A 290 0.90 -12.78 -14.31
CA LEU A 290 0.53 -14.12 -14.77
C LEU A 290 -0.83 -14.53 -14.21
N THR A 291 -1.10 -14.25 -12.95
CA THR A 291 -2.40 -14.47 -12.29
C THR A 291 -3.51 -13.70 -13.00
N GLY A 292 -3.32 -12.40 -13.23
CA GLY A 292 -4.29 -11.56 -13.93
C GLY A 292 -4.55 -11.99 -15.37
N LEU A 293 -3.50 -12.37 -16.12
CA LEU A 293 -3.66 -12.91 -17.49
C LEU A 293 -4.35 -14.28 -17.50
N SER A 294 -4.13 -15.12 -16.50
CA SER A 294 -4.84 -16.39 -16.33
C SER A 294 -6.34 -16.15 -16.09
N ARG A 295 -6.66 -15.17 -15.26
CA ARG A 295 -8.06 -14.75 -15.01
C ARG A 295 -8.72 -14.22 -16.30
N ALA A 296 -8.03 -13.37 -17.06
CA ALA A 296 -8.51 -12.87 -18.34
C ALA A 296 -8.76 -14.02 -19.33
N ALA A 297 -7.82 -14.98 -19.43
CA ALA A 297 -7.95 -16.13 -20.31
C ALA A 297 -9.17 -17.00 -19.98
N LEU A 298 -9.42 -17.27 -18.70
CA LEU A 298 -10.60 -18.02 -18.26
C LEU A 298 -11.90 -17.26 -18.52
N LYS A 299 -11.94 -15.98 -18.18
CA LYS A 299 -13.13 -15.14 -18.30
C LYS A 299 -13.57 -14.97 -19.75
N ASP A 300 -12.63 -14.66 -20.63
CA ASP A 300 -12.91 -14.32 -22.01
C ASP A 300 -12.63 -15.50 -22.98
N ARG A 301 -12.32 -16.68 -22.43
CA ARG A 301 -12.07 -17.92 -23.17
C ARG A 301 -10.99 -17.75 -24.23
N TYR A 302 -9.85 -17.14 -23.85
CA TYR A 302 -8.68 -17.07 -24.70
C TYR A 302 -7.94 -18.41 -24.74
N VAL A 303 -7.33 -18.70 -25.87
CA VAL A 303 -6.57 -19.92 -26.09
C VAL A 303 -5.07 -19.66 -26.14
N ARG A 304 -4.26 -20.64 -25.82
CA ARG A 304 -2.81 -20.58 -25.93
C ARG A 304 -2.37 -20.62 -27.41
N PRO A 305 -1.74 -19.56 -27.95
CA PRO A 305 -1.20 -19.60 -29.31
C PRO A 305 0.09 -20.43 -29.37
N GLN A 306 0.32 -21.08 -30.47
CA GLN A 306 1.59 -21.73 -30.78
C GLN A 306 2.57 -20.70 -31.33
N ILE A 307 3.74 -20.58 -30.72
CA ILE A 307 4.80 -19.66 -31.13
C ILE A 307 5.98 -20.47 -31.60
N THR A 308 6.45 -20.22 -32.83
CA THR A 308 7.56 -20.93 -33.46
C THR A 308 8.69 -19.98 -33.84
N ASN A 309 9.89 -20.52 -34.00
CA ASN A 309 11.05 -19.83 -34.57
C ASN A 309 11.15 -20.06 -36.09
N SER A 310 10.04 -20.45 -36.73
CA SER A 310 10.07 -20.77 -38.17
C SER A 310 10.47 -19.55 -38.98
N ARG A 311 11.40 -19.74 -39.93
CA ARG A 311 11.75 -18.72 -40.93
C ARG A 311 10.65 -18.57 -41.99
N GLU A 312 9.65 -19.44 -41.98
CA GLU A 312 8.53 -19.40 -42.91
C GLU A 312 7.58 -18.22 -42.73
N GLY A 313 7.70 -17.50 -41.59
CA GLY A 313 6.94 -16.28 -41.33
C GLY A 313 5.45 -16.44 -41.50
N ARG A 314 4.86 -17.48 -40.87
CA ARG A 314 3.43 -17.81 -40.99
C ARG A 314 2.65 -17.20 -39.79
N ILE A 315 1.51 -16.57 -40.11
CA ILE A 315 0.45 -16.23 -39.15
C ILE A 315 -0.81 -16.98 -39.58
N SER A 316 -1.31 -17.85 -38.70
CA SER A 316 -2.54 -18.64 -38.95
C SER A 316 -3.45 -18.45 -37.74
N ILE A 317 -4.59 -17.81 -37.94
CA ILE A 317 -5.59 -17.53 -36.92
C ILE A 317 -6.92 -18.16 -37.40
N HIS A 318 -7.47 -19.07 -36.60
CA HIS A 318 -8.78 -19.64 -36.81
C HIS A 318 -9.77 -19.05 -35.82
N ASP A 319 -10.96 -18.69 -36.29
CA ASP A 319 -12.01 -18.08 -35.49
C ASP A 319 -11.49 -16.85 -34.66
N GLY A 320 -10.70 -16.01 -35.33
CA GLY A 320 -10.07 -14.84 -34.69
C GLY A 320 -11.10 -13.85 -34.16
N ARG A 321 -10.96 -13.45 -32.90
CA ARG A 321 -11.82 -12.46 -32.22
C ARG A 321 -11.03 -11.21 -31.88
N HIS A 322 -11.70 -10.06 -31.88
CA HIS A 322 -11.08 -8.80 -31.51
C HIS A 322 -11.48 -8.44 -30.07
N PRO A 323 -10.57 -8.51 -29.10
CA PRO A 323 -10.93 -8.37 -27.67
C PRO A 323 -11.69 -7.09 -27.34
N MET A 324 -11.26 -5.94 -27.89
CA MET A 324 -11.89 -4.66 -27.59
C MET A 324 -13.28 -4.53 -28.24
N VAL A 325 -13.43 -5.00 -29.48
CA VAL A 325 -14.74 -4.97 -30.17
C VAL A 325 -15.72 -5.92 -29.48
N GLU A 326 -15.29 -7.14 -29.18
CA GLU A 326 -16.10 -8.13 -28.46
C GLU A 326 -16.58 -7.58 -27.11
N HIS A 327 -15.69 -6.92 -26.35
CA HIS A 327 -16.04 -6.28 -25.09
C HIS A 327 -17.01 -5.10 -25.25
N ALA A 328 -16.90 -4.34 -26.34
CA ALA A 328 -17.79 -3.22 -26.66
C ALA A 328 -19.20 -3.67 -27.06
N LEU A 329 -19.32 -4.79 -27.76
CA LEU A 329 -20.61 -5.35 -28.25
C LEU A 329 -21.53 -5.83 -27.11
N LYS A 330 -21.02 -6.15 -25.93
CA LYS A 330 -21.74 -6.53 -24.70
C LYS A 330 -22.76 -7.66 -24.83
N ARG A 331 -23.72 -7.57 -25.75
CA ARG A 331 -24.85 -8.51 -25.95
C ARG A 331 -24.92 -9.08 -27.39
N GLU A 332 -24.25 -8.45 -28.32
CA GLU A 332 -24.19 -8.92 -29.70
C GLU A 332 -23.05 -9.90 -29.85
N MET A 333 -23.27 -10.96 -30.65
CA MET A 333 -22.22 -11.94 -30.89
C MET A 333 -21.19 -11.35 -31.86
N PHE A 334 -19.91 -11.40 -31.46
CA PHE A 334 -18.80 -11.12 -32.35
C PHE A 334 -18.72 -12.24 -33.41
N VAL A 335 -18.64 -11.89 -34.70
CA VAL A 335 -18.45 -12.85 -35.78
C VAL A 335 -16.94 -13.05 -35.95
N PRO A 336 -16.41 -14.25 -35.64
CA PRO A 336 -14.99 -14.52 -35.78
C PRO A 336 -14.57 -14.59 -37.23
N ASN A 337 -13.28 -14.33 -37.50
CA ASN A 337 -12.71 -14.38 -38.86
C ASN A 337 -11.40 -15.15 -38.85
N ASP A 338 -11.16 -15.90 -39.93
CA ASP A 338 -9.90 -16.57 -40.18
C ASP A 338 -8.89 -15.62 -40.83
N THR A 339 -7.63 -15.75 -40.50
CA THR A 339 -6.55 -14.98 -41.11
C THR A 339 -5.34 -15.86 -41.34
N GLU A 340 -4.90 -15.94 -42.61
CA GLU A 340 -3.68 -16.61 -43.02
C GLU A 340 -2.74 -15.62 -43.70
N LEU A 341 -1.49 -15.56 -43.22
CA LEU A 341 -0.40 -14.81 -43.84
C LEU A 341 0.87 -15.66 -43.83
N ASN A 342 1.60 -15.65 -44.93
CA ASN A 342 2.86 -16.38 -45.10
C ASN A 342 3.75 -15.69 -46.13
N HIS A 343 4.99 -16.16 -46.30
CA HIS A 343 5.94 -15.61 -47.30
C HIS A 343 5.89 -16.28 -48.66
N THR A 344 4.87 -17.06 -48.98
CA THR A 344 4.81 -17.83 -50.24
C THR A 344 3.69 -17.39 -51.18
N ASP A 345 2.46 -17.37 -50.68
CA ASP A 345 1.25 -17.17 -51.51
C ASP A 345 0.28 -16.13 -50.92
N GLN A 346 0.45 -15.76 -49.66
CA GLN A 346 -0.39 -14.75 -48.95
C GLN A 346 0.44 -13.76 -48.16
N GLU A 347 1.30 -13.02 -48.87
CA GLU A 347 2.19 -12.05 -48.21
C GLU A 347 1.47 -10.77 -47.74
N MET A 348 0.33 -10.45 -48.36
CA MET A 348 -0.40 -9.21 -48.08
C MET A 348 -1.90 -9.39 -48.23
N ILE A 349 -2.65 -8.87 -47.31
CA ILE A 349 -4.11 -8.77 -47.35
C ILE A 349 -4.49 -7.29 -47.41
N ILE A 350 -5.29 -6.90 -48.40
CA ILE A 350 -5.89 -5.56 -48.49
C ILE A 350 -7.33 -5.66 -47.97
N ILE A 351 -7.59 -4.97 -46.87
CA ILE A 351 -8.93 -4.94 -46.28
C ILE A 351 -9.54 -3.57 -46.61
N THR A 352 -10.69 -3.58 -47.26
CA THR A 352 -11.50 -2.41 -47.55
C THR A 352 -12.80 -2.51 -46.76
N GLY A 353 -13.22 -1.40 -46.18
CA GLY A 353 -14.49 -1.31 -45.46
C GLY A 353 -15.46 -0.35 -46.14
N PRO A 354 -16.76 -0.33 -45.71
CA PRO A 354 -17.73 0.65 -46.17
C PRO A 354 -17.37 2.08 -45.79
#